data_8d38039d3eada032d94cc57ec603fe33
#
_entry.id   8d38039d3eada032d94cc57ec603fe33
#
_cell.length_a   1.000
_cell.length_b   1.000
_cell.length_c   1.000
_cell.angle_alpha   90.00
_cell.angle_beta   90.00
_cell.angle_gamma   90.00
#
_symmetry.space_group_name_H-M   'P 1'
#
loop_
_entity.id
_entity.type
_entity.pdbx_description
1 polymer ?
#
loop_
_entity_poly.entity_id
_entity_poly.type
_entity_poly.pdbx_seq_one_letter_code
_entity_poly.pdbx_strand_id
1 'polypeptide(L)'
;METDALVVIRKAVAEDWDNAMELAFRVFLKYEAEEYGTEGTRNFAQFLTDEELKKMFLAGEYLLFVAETEGKLVGLISLRSKNHISLLFVDEKYHRKGIGTALVKHLQEYMLQNTKQQKLTVFASPYGVPFYHKTGFADIGKETRKDGIIYTPMEFYL
;
A
#
# COMPACT_ATOMS: atom_id res chain seq x y z
N MET A 1 4.48 -11.96 -29.95
CA MET A 1 3.39 -11.87 -28.94
C MET A 1 3.98 -11.99 -27.55
N GLU A 2 3.85 -10.95 -26.76
CA GLU A 2 4.35 -11.02 -25.37
C GLU A 2 3.38 -11.82 -24.53
N THR A 3 3.92 -12.77 -23.79
CA THR A 3 3.16 -13.47 -22.77
C THR A 3 3.32 -12.70 -21.47
N ASP A 4 2.21 -12.26 -20.88
CA ASP A 4 2.28 -11.62 -19.57
C ASP A 4 2.83 -12.60 -18.56
N ALA A 5 3.84 -12.16 -17.83
CA ALA A 5 4.41 -12.98 -16.77
C ALA A 5 3.38 -13.15 -15.66
N LEU A 6 3.35 -14.33 -15.04
CA LEU A 6 2.46 -14.60 -13.92
C LEU A 6 2.85 -13.76 -12.70
N VAL A 7 1.88 -13.04 -12.14
CA VAL A 7 2.04 -12.29 -10.90
C VAL A 7 1.43 -13.08 -9.77
N VAL A 8 2.21 -13.32 -8.73
CA VAL A 8 1.77 -14.03 -7.52
C VAL A 8 1.69 -13.04 -6.36
N ILE A 9 0.58 -13.06 -5.63
CA ILE A 9 0.42 -12.26 -4.42
C ILE A 9 0.51 -13.21 -3.24
N ARG A 10 1.38 -12.86 -2.28
CA ARG A 10 1.63 -13.69 -1.10
C ARG A 10 1.97 -12.83 0.11
N LYS A 11 1.89 -13.39 1.31
CA LYS A 11 2.42 -12.72 2.49
C LYS A 11 3.91 -12.52 2.33
N ALA A 12 4.38 -11.36 2.76
CA ALA A 12 5.81 -11.07 2.79
C ALA A 12 6.50 -11.94 3.85
N VAL A 13 7.72 -12.36 3.54
CA VAL A 13 8.62 -13.00 4.50
C VAL A 13 9.70 -12.01 4.92
N ALA A 14 10.50 -12.37 5.93
CA ALA A 14 11.50 -11.44 6.48
C ALA A 14 12.43 -10.86 5.41
N GLU A 15 12.84 -11.67 4.46
CA GLU A 15 13.76 -11.30 3.38
C GLU A 15 13.17 -10.28 2.41
N ASP A 16 11.86 -10.12 2.38
CA ASP A 16 11.19 -9.18 1.48
C ASP A 16 11.23 -7.74 1.99
N TRP A 17 11.42 -7.54 3.29
CA TRP A 17 11.21 -6.23 3.93
C TRP A 17 11.97 -5.09 3.26
N ASP A 18 13.28 -5.25 3.10
CA ASP A 18 14.12 -4.16 2.57
C ASP A 18 13.73 -3.82 1.12
N ASN A 19 13.48 -4.82 0.29
CA ASN A 19 13.06 -4.60 -1.10
C ASN A 19 11.66 -3.99 -1.18
N ALA A 20 10.75 -4.37 -0.29
CA ALA A 20 9.41 -3.80 -0.26
C ALA A 20 9.45 -2.32 0.13
N MET A 21 10.24 -1.97 1.16
CA MET A 21 10.35 -0.56 1.60
C MET A 21 11.06 0.29 0.55
N GLU A 22 12.06 -0.25 -0.12
CA GLU A 22 12.73 0.43 -1.23
C GLU A 22 11.74 0.70 -2.37
N LEU A 23 10.95 -0.29 -2.75
CA LEU A 23 9.93 -0.14 -3.79
C LEU A 23 8.93 0.97 -3.42
N ALA A 24 8.44 0.94 -2.18
CA ALA A 24 7.51 1.95 -1.70
C ALA A 24 8.09 3.36 -1.81
N PHE A 25 9.33 3.55 -1.38
CA PHE A 25 9.97 4.87 -1.41
C PHE A 25 10.24 5.34 -2.84
N ARG A 26 10.72 4.46 -3.70
CA ARG A 26 10.98 4.80 -5.11
C ARG A 26 9.72 5.27 -5.83
N VAL A 27 8.63 4.54 -5.66
CA VAL A 27 7.35 4.89 -6.31
C VAL A 27 6.77 6.17 -5.69
N PHE A 28 6.86 6.32 -4.37
CA PHE A 28 6.44 7.55 -3.69
C PHE A 28 7.19 8.77 -4.25
N LEU A 29 8.49 8.68 -4.38
CA LEU A 29 9.31 9.80 -4.91
C LEU A 29 8.86 10.21 -6.31
N LYS A 30 8.48 9.25 -7.13
CA LYS A 30 8.09 9.53 -8.50
C LYS A 30 6.69 10.15 -8.63
N TYR A 31 5.73 9.72 -7.82
CA TYR A 31 4.33 10.05 -8.03
C TYR A 31 3.70 10.91 -6.94
N GLU A 32 4.27 10.95 -5.74
CA GLU A 32 3.61 11.60 -4.61
C GLU A 32 4.47 12.63 -3.88
N ALA A 33 5.78 12.55 -3.98
CA ALA A 33 6.68 13.42 -3.21
C ALA A 33 6.47 14.90 -3.50
N GLU A 34 6.19 15.27 -4.74
CA GLU A 34 5.98 16.66 -5.12
C GLU A 34 4.79 17.26 -4.37
N GLU A 35 3.69 16.55 -4.27
CA GLU A 35 2.51 17.00 -3.56
C GLU A 35 2.71 17.03 -2.04
N TYR A 36 3.48 16.10 -1.51
CA TYR A 36 3.74 16.00 -0.07
C TYR A 36 4.77 17.02 0.41
N GLY A 37 5.66 17.48 -0.47
CA GLY A 37 6.71 18.43 -0.14
C GLY A 37 7.84 17.80 0.67
N THR A 38 8.77 18.66 1.13
CA THR A 38 9.97 18.23 1.84
C THR A 38 9.64 17.58 3.18
N GLU A 39 8.74 18.19 3.96
CA GLU A 39 8.35 17.66 5.27
C GLU A 39 7.65 16.31 5.14
N GLY A 40 6.65 16.21 4.26
CA GLY A 40 5.93 14.97 4.04
C GLY A 40 6.83 13.85 3.53
N THR A 41 7.76 14.17 2.62
CA THR A 41 8.72 13.19 2.11
C THR A 41 9.66 12.70 3.21
N ARG A 42 10.14 13.60 4.06
CA ARG A 42 10.99 13.23 5.21
C ARG A 42 10.25 12.31 6.16
N ASN A 43 9.00 12.65 6.49
CA ASN A 43 8.18 11.85 7.40
C ASN A 43 7.92 10.45 6.81
N PHE A 44 7.68 10.36 5.51
CA PHE A 44 7.48 9.08 4.85
C PHE A 44 8.75 8.23 4.87
N ALA A 45 9.90 8.85 4.58
CA ALA A 45 11.19 8.15 4.65
C ALA A 45 11.46 7.61 6.06
N GLN A 46 11.18 8.41 7.09
CA GLN A 46 11.34 7.98 8.48
C GLN A 46 10.42 6.79 8.81
N PHE A 47 9.19 6.80 8.30
CA PHE A 47 8.25 5.69 8.50
C PHE A 47 8.80 4.39 7.89
N LEU A 48 9.31 4.45 6.66
CA LEU A 48 9.80 3.27 5.95
C LEU A 48 11.08 2.70 6.55
N THR A 49 11.85 3.51 7.27
CA THR A 49 13.13 3.11 7.89
C THR A 49 13.01 2.93 9.40
N ASP A 50 11.80 2.96 9.94
CA ASP A 50 11.56 2.82 11.37
C ASP A 50 11.84 1.38 11.83
N GLU A 51 12.82 1.24 12.74
CA GLU A 51 13.19 -0.05 13.29
C GLU A 51 12.05 -0.72 14.07
N GLU A 52 11.20 0.08 14.72
CA GLU A 52 10.04 -0.47 15.44
C GLU A 52 9.02 -1.07 14.48
N LEU A 53 8.80 -0.43 13.33
CA LEU A 53 7.91 -0.96 12.31
C LEU A 53 8.42 -2.31 11.80
N LYS A 54 9.72 -2.40 11.53
CA LYS A 54 10.34 -3.65 11.10
C LYS A 54 10.19 -4.74 12.15
N LYS A 55 10.38 -4.40 13.44
CA LYS A 55 10.19 -5.35 14.54
C LYS A 55 8.74 -5.85 14.59
N MET A 56 7.78 -4.97 14.41
CA MET A 56 6.36 -5.35 14.36
C MET A 56 6.10 -6.34 13.23
N PHE A 57 6.66 -6.07 12.06
CA PHE A 57 6.55 -6.99 10.91
C PHE A 57 7.14 -8.36 11.24
N LEU A 58 8.36 -8.39 11.79
CA LEU A 58 9.03 -9.65 12.12
C LEU A 58 8.29 -10.44 13.20
N ALA A 59 7.56 -9.75 14.08
CA ALA A 59 6.74 -10.36 15.12
C ALA A 59 5.34 -10.78 14.62
N GLY A 60 5.01 -10.54 13.35
CA GLY A 60 3.70 -10.86 12.81
C GLY A 60 2.61 -9.85 13.15
N GLU A 61 2.98 -8.66 13.62
CA GLU A 61 2.04 -7.62 14.04
C GLU A 61 1.77 -6.55 12.98
N TYR A 62 2.48 -6.60 11.86
CA TYR A 62 2.29 -5.68 10.74
C TYR A 62 2.08 -6.51 9.48
N LEU A 63 0.84 -6.50 8.99
CA LEU A 63 0.47 -7.33 7.83
C LEU A 63 0.98 -6.70 6.55
N LEU A 64 1.72 -7.48 5.77
CA LEU A 64 2.29 -7.05 4.49
C LEU A 64 2.12 -8.16 3.46
N PHE A 65 1.48 -7.84 2.34
CA PHE A 65 1.42 -8.69 1.16
C PHE A 65 2.29 -8.08 0.07
N VAL A 66 2.93 -8.93 -0.71
CA VAL A 66 3.75 -8.52 -1.85
C VAL A 66 3.25 -9.18 -3.13
N ALA A 67 3.42 -8.49 -4.23
CA ALA A 67 3.21 -9.03 -5.57
C ALA A 67 4.57 -9.32 -6.18
N GLU A 68 4.75 -10.52 -6.70
CA GLU A 68 6.02 -11.00 -7.24
C GLU A 68 5.81 -11.55 -8.64
N THR A 69 6.75 -11.24 -9.52
CA THR A 69 6.81 -11.85 -10.85
C THR A 69 8.28 -12.02 -11.23
N GLU A 70 8.62 -13.19 -11.79
CA GLU A 70 9.98 -13.50 -12.22
C GLU A 70 11.04 -13.28 -11.12
N GLY A 71 10.69 -13.63 -9.88
CA GLY A 71 11.59 -13.51 -8.72
C GLY A 71 11.77 -12.06 -8.23
N LYS A 72 10.98 -11.12 -8.71
CA LYS A 72 11.11 -9.70 -8.40
C LYS A 72 9.83 -9.16 -7.75
N LEU A 73 9.97 -8.36 -6.70
CA LEU A 73 8.82 -7.67 -6.11
C LEU A 73 8.38 -6.53 -7.02
N VAL A 74 7.10 -6.49 -7.35
CA VAL A 74 6.51 -5.48 -8.23
C VAL A 74 5.37 -4.71 -7.59
N GLY A 75 4.99 -5.06 -6.36
CA GLY A 75 3.97 -4.33 -5.63
C GLY A 75 3.89 -4.78 -4.18
N LEU A 76 3.22 -3.97 -3.37
CA LEU A 76 2.98 -4.28 -1.96
C LEU A 76 1.73 -3.57 -1.45
N ILE A 77 1.11 -4.18 -0.44
CA ILE A 77 0.03 -3.57 0.33
C ILE A 77 0.19 -3.98 1.79
N SER A 78 -0.02 -3.03 2.70
CA SER A 78 0.11 -3.30 4.12
C SER A 78 -1.02 -2.68 4.93
N LEU A 79 -1.26 -3.26 6.10
CA LEU A 79 -2.22 -2.75 7.08
C LEU A 79 -1.51 -2.34 8.35
N ARG A 80 -1.96 -1.23 8.93
CA ARG A 80 -1.65 -0.87 10.31
C ARG A 80 -2.95 -0.82 11.11
N SER A 81 -2.82 -0.83 12.42
CA SER A 81 -3.97 -0.96 13.31
C SER A 81 -4.69 -2.26 12.94
N LYS A 82 -5.93 -2.34 12.75
CA LYS A 82 -6.59 -3.60 12.40
C LYS A 82 -7.18 -3.63 11.01
N ASN A 83 -7.39 -2.46 10.43
CA ASN A 83 -8.14 -2.34 9.19
C ASN A 83 -7.78 -1.11 8.36
N HIS A 84 -6.64 -0.47 8.64
CA HIS A 84 -6.23 0.73 7.90
C HIS A 84 -5.10 0.41 6.93
N ILE A 85 -5.33 0.67 5.64
CA ILE A 85 -4.30 0.48 4.62
C ILE A 85 -3.21 1.53 4.85
N SER A 86 -2.00 1.05 5.12
CA SER A 86 -0.84 1.88 5.42
C SER A 86 -0.04 2.21 4.16
N LEU A 87 0.21 1.21 3.33
CA LEU A 87 0.99 1.33 2.10
C LEU A 87 0.29 0.58 0.98
N LEU A 88 0.31 1.15 -0.22
CA LEU A 88 -0.08 0.47 -1.45
C LEU A 88 0.75 1.08 -2.58
N PHE A 89 1.68 0.31 -3.11
CA PHE A 89 2.58 0.76 -4.17
C PHE A 89 2.77 -0.34 -5.20
N VAL A 90 2.86 0.04 -6.46
CA VAL A 90 3.15 -0.85 -7.58
C VAL A 90 4.28 -0.23 -8.40
N ASP A 91 5.28 -1.04 -8.76
CA ASP A 91 6.41 -0.62 -9.59
C ASP A 91 5.89 0.07 -10.85
N GLU A 92 6.46 1.21 -11.20
CA GLU A 92 6.00 2.03 -12.33
C GLU A 92 6.01 1.30 -13.66
N LYS A 93 6.88 0.32 -13.84
CA LYS A 93 6.93 -0.50 -15.06
C LYS A 93 5.75 -1.46 -15.19
N TYR A 94 5.03 -1.66 -14.09
CA TYR A 94 3.91 -2.59 -14.02
C TYR A 94 2.58 -1.89 -13.78
N HIS A 95 2.52 -0.57 -13.90
CA HIS A 95 1.27 0.17 -13.80
C HIS A 95 0.31 -0.21 -14.94
N ARG A 96 -0.99 -0.05 -14.70
CA ARG A 96 -2.06 -0.36 -15.65
C ARG A 96 -2.17 -1.84 -16.03
N LYS A 97 -1.61 -2.73 -15.22
CA LYS A 97 -1.72 -4.19 -15.40
C LYS A 97 -2.63 -4.85 -14.38
N GLY A 98 -3.32 -4.06 -13.56
CA GLY A 98 -4.27 -4.57 -12.58
C GLY A 98 -3.65 -5.09 -11.29
N ILE A 99 -2.35 -4.88 -11.06
CA ILE A 99 -1.67 -5.39 -9.87
C ILE A 99 -2.19 -4.71 -8.59
N GLY A 100 -2.37 -3.37 -8.62
CA GLY A 100 -2.93 -2.66 -7.48
C GLY A 100 -4.31 -3.15 -7.10
N THR A 101 -5.18 -3.35 -8.10
CA THR A 101 -6.52 -3.91 -7.89
C THR A 101 -6.45 -5.32 -7.31
N ALA A 102 -5.53 -6.14 -7.82
CA ALA A 102 -5.34 -7.51 -7.32
C ALA A 102 -4.86 -7.52 -5.87
N LEU A 103 -3.96 -6.61 -5.49
CA LEU A 103 -3.51 -6.47 -4.11
C LEU A 103 -4.65 -6.08 -3.18
N VAL A 104 -5.48 -5.13 -3.57
CA VAL A 104 -6.63 -4.71 -2.76
C VAL A 104 -7.62 -5.87 -2.61
N LYS A 105 -7.93 -6.58 -3.69
CA LYS A 105 -8.83 -7.74 -3.64
C LYS A 105 -8.28 -8.86 -2.75
N HIS A 106 -6.99 -9.13 -2.84
CA HIS A 106 -6.35 -10.14 -1.99
C HIS A 106 -6.48 -9.77 -0.51
N LEU A 107 -6.26 -8.49 -0.19
CA LEU A 107 -6.43 -8.00 1.17
C LEU A 107 -7.87 -8.12 1.64
N GLN A 108 -8.84 -7.74 0.80
CA GLN A 108 -10.27 -7.86 1.13
C GLN A 108 -10.65 -9.31 1.43
N GLU A 109 -10.21 -10.24 0.60
CA GLU A 109 -10.48 -11.67 0.82
C GLU A 109 -9.83 -12.19 2.09
N TYR A 110 -8.59 -11.77 2.36
CA TYR A 110 -7.92 -12.14 3.59
C TYR A 110 -8.68 -11.63 4.81
N MET A 111 -9.13 -10.38 4.78
CA MET A 111 -9.86 -9.77 5.88
C MET A 111 -11.19 -10.49 6.13
N LEU A 112 -11.92 -10.85 5.08
CA LEU A 112 -13.18 -11.59 5.19
C LEU A 112 -12.98 -12.97 5.80
N GLN A 113 -11.90 -13.65 5.44
CA GLN A 113 -11.65 -15.03 5.88
C GLN A 113 -11.00 -15.13 7.25
N ASN A 114 -10.23 -14.12 7.66
CA ASN A 114 -9.33 -14.24 8.81
C ASN A 114 -9.64 -13.25 9.93
N THR A 115 -10.55 -12.32 9.74
CA THR A 115 -10.87 -11.29 10.75
C THR A 115 -12.37 -11.08 10.86
N LYS A 116 -12.77 -10.34 11.90
CA LYS A 116 -14.16 -9.89 12.09
C LYS A 116 -14.32 -8.43 11.70
N GLN A 117 -13.34 -7.84 11.04
CA GLN A 117 -13.42 -6.45 10.61
C GLN A 117 -14.51 -6.27 9.57
N GLN A 118 -15.25 -5.17 9.66
CA GLN A 118 -16.38 -4.89 8.78
C GLN A 118 -16.03 -3.94 7.66
N LYS A 119 -14.89 -3.26 7.75
CA LYS A 119 -14.46 -2.31 6.74
C LYS A 119 -12.95 -2.15 6.71
N LEU A 120 -12.45 -1.68 5.57
CA LEU A 120 -11.09 -1.18 5.39
C LEU A 120 -11.16 0.34 5.30
N THR A 121 -10.16 1.01 5.85
CA THR A 121 -10.00 2.46 5.72
C THR A 121 -8.65 2.78 5.07
N VAL A 122 -8.55 3.96 4.49
CA VAL A 122 -7.30 4.44 3.90
C VAL A 122 -7.29 5.97 3.93
N PHE A 123 -6.09 6.54 4.08
CA PHE A 123 -5.85 7.96 3.83
C PHE A 123 -5.23 8.05 2.43
N ALA A 124 -6.09 8.27 1.42
CA ALA A 124 -5.65 8.24 0.03
C ALA A 124 -4.94 9.53 -0.35
N SER A 125 -3.73 9.41 -0.94
CA SER A 125 -3.06 10.57 -1.53
C SER A 125 -3.89 11.11 -2.69
N PRO A 126 -3.72 12.40 -3.08
CA PRO A 126 -4.42 12.91 -4.27
C PRO A 126 -4.20 12.03 -5.50
N TYR A 127 -3.00 11.52 -5.68
CA TYR A 127 -2.67 10.59 -6.76
C TYR A 127 -3.48 9.29 -6.67
N GLY A 128 -3.71 8.78 -5.46
CA GLY A 128 -4.38 7.50 -5.24
C GLY A 128 -5.91 7.56 -5.22
N VAL A 129 -6.52 8.73 -5.02
CA VAL A 129 -7.97 8.86 -4.88
C VAL A 129 -8.75 8.22 -6.04
N PRO A 130 -8.42 8.48 -7.33
CA PRO A 130 -9.17 7.85 -8.42
C PRO A 130 -9.08 6.33 -8.42
N PHE A 131 -7.93 5.79 -8.04
CA PHE A 131 -7.75 4.33 -7.93
C PHE A 131 -8.67 3.75 -6.87
N TYR A 132 -8.73 4.37 -5.69
CA TYR A 132 -9.56 3.86 -4.60
C TYR A 132 -11.05 3.97 -4.95
N HIS A 133 -11.48 5.04 -5.63
CA HIS A 133 -12.86 5.13 -6.13
C HIS A 133 -13.17 3.96 -7.06
N LYS A 134 -12.27 3.63 -7.98
CA LYS A 134 -12.47 2.51 -8.91
C LYS A 134 -12.53 1.16 -8.21
N THR A 135 -11.86 1.00 -7.08
CA THR A 135 -11.87 -0.25 -6.33
C THR A 135 -13.01 -0.33 -5.31
N GLY A 136 -13.91 0.66 -5.31
CA GLY A 136 -15.12 0.62 -4.51
C GLY A 136 -15.07 1.39 -3.19
N PHE A 137 -13.99 2.11 -2.93
CA PHE A 137 -13.89 2.94 -1.72
C PHE A 137 -14.69 4.23 -1.90
N ALA A 138 -15.27 4.71 -0.81
CA ALA A 138 -16.01 5.97 -0.76
C ALA A 138 -15.34 6.95 0.20
N ASP A 139 -15.41 8.24 -0.14
CA ASP A 139 -14.89 9.30 0.72
C ASP A 139 -15.70 9.36 2.02
N ILE A 140 -15.01 9.49 3.15
CA ILE A 140 -15.66 9.73 4.45
C ILE A 140 -15.29 11.07 5.04
N GLY A 141 -14.59 11.91 4.28
CA GLY A 141 -14.24 13.27 4.68
C GLY A 141 -13.65 14.03 3.50
N LYS A 142 -13.32 15.28 3.73
CA LYS A 142 -12.72 16.15 2.72
C LYS A 142 -11.21 15.93 2.65
N GLU A 143 -10.61 16.32 1.52
CA GLU A 143 -9.16 16.39 1.41
C GLU A 143 -8.61 17.24 2.56
N THR A 144 -7.64 16.68 3.27
CA THR A 144 -7.09 17.26 4.49
C THR A 144 -5.56 17.33 4.35
N ARG A 145 -4.98 18.39 4.92
CA ARG A 145 -3.52 18.50 5.03
C ARG A 145 -3.15 18.48 6.52
N LYS A 146 -2.29 17.56 6.90
CA LYS A 146 -1.83 17.41 8.27
C LYS A 146 -0.39 16.91 8.29
N ASP A 147 0.50 17.60 8.99
CA ASP A 147 1.91 17.21 9.15
C ASP A 147 2.62 16.95 7.81
N GLY A 148 2.34 17.81 6.81
CA GLY A 148 2.93 17.69 5.47
C GLY A 148 2.26 16.65 4.58
N ILE A 149 1.27 15.93 5.09
CA ILE A 149 0.56 14.89 4.34
C ILE A 149 -0.77 15.45 3.83
N ILE A 150 -1.04 15.25 2.54
CA ILE A 150 -2.32 15.59 1.92
C ILE A 150 -3.06 14.29 1.66
N TYR A 151 -4.28 14.16 2.17
CA TYR A 151 -5.03 12.93 1.99
C TYR A 151 -6.54 13.15 2.03
N THR A 152 -7.28 12.20 1.44
CA THR A 152 -8.72 12.07 1.56
C THR A 152 -9.00 10.79 2.32
N PRO A 153 -9.72 10.86 3.47
CA PRO A 153 -10.08 9.64 4.18
C PRO A 153 -11.18 8.89 3.42
N MET A 154 -10.99 7.59 3.25
CA MET A 154 -11.89 6.74 2.48
C MET A 154 -12.12 5.41 3.19
N GLU A 155 -13.24 4.75 2.86
CA GLU A 155 -13.54 3.42 3.42
C GLU A 155 -14.18 2.49 2.40
N PHE A 156 -14.06 1.19 2.66
CA PHE A 156 -14.68 0.12 1.90
C PHE A 156 -15.31 -0.87 2.87
N TYR A 157 -16.60 -1.18 2.72
CA TYR A 157 -17.27 -2.18 3.55
C TYR A 157 -16.98 -3.58 3.03
N LEU A 158 -16.50 -4.42 3.93
CA LEU A 158 -16.18 -5.82 3.65
C LEU A 158 -17.44 -6.70 3.58
#